data_77fe8f4394bf76c428fa2b5e36a936c9
#
_entry.id   77fe8f4394bf76c428fa2b5e36a936c9
#
_cell.length_a   1.000
_cell.length_b   1.000
_cell.length_c   1.000
_cell.angle_alpha   90.00
_cell.angle_beta   90.00
_cell.angle_gamma   90.00
#
_symmetry.space_group_name_H-M   'P 1'
#
loop_
_entity.id
_entity.type
_entity.pdbx_description
1 polymer ?
#
loop_
_entity_poly.entity_id
_entity_poly.type
_entity_poly.pdbx_seq_one_letter_code
_entity_poly.pdbx_strand_id
1 'polypeptide(L)'
;MAPSVLNGLVDKKIFEIYYHEIGRLNKQEKEVVELNALNEFQQRAHDEIVQSFQEKNVCLLHGVTSSGKTEVYIHLIEETIRQGKQVLYLLPEIALTTQITERLQRVFGARLGIYHSKFPDAERVEIWRKQLGENGYDIILGVRSSVFLPFRNLGLVIVDEEHENTYKQQDPAPRYHARSAAIVLAAMYGAKTLLGTATPSIESWQNAGEGKYGFVQLKERYKEIQLPEIIPVDIKELHRKKRMTGQFSPLLLQYVREALDNKQQVILFQNRRGFAPMIECRTCGWVPKCKNCDVSLTYHKGINQLTCHYCGYTYQLPRSCPACEGVELMHRGFGTEKIEDDVKLIFPEASVARMDLDTTRTRSAYEKIIADFEQGKTCLLYTSDAADDLIGV
;
A
#
# COMPACT_ATOMS: atom_id res chain seq x y z
N MET A 1 38.21 -24.84 1.78
CA MET A 1 39.59 -24.84 1.24
C MET A 1 40.18 -23.47 1.46
N ALA A 2 41.44 -23.35 1.93
CA ALA A 2 42.06 -22.03 2.14
C ALA A 2 42.36 -21.40 0.76
N PRO A 3 42.18 -20.06 0.60
CA PRO A 3 42.41 -19.39 -0.69
C PRO A 3 43.79 -19.62 -1.28
N SER A 4 44.84 -19.76 -0.46
CA SER A 4 46.19 -20.05 -0.89
C SER A 4 46.36 -21.43 -1.51
N VAL A 5 45.64 -22.43 -1.04
CA VAL A 5 45.63 -23.78 -1.60
C VAL A 5 44.91 -23.82 -2.96
N LEU A 6 43.79 -23.08 -3.05
CA LEU A 6 43.04 -22.95 -4.29
C LEU A 6 43.90 -22.29 -5.38
N ASN A 7 44.55 -21.17 -5.08
CA ASN A 7 45.42 -20.47 -6.01
C ASN A 7 46.59 -21.37 -6.46
N GLY A 8 47.20 -22.11 -5.53
CA GLY A 8 48.28 -23.05 -5.88
C GLY A 8 47.86 -24.23 -6.79
N LEU A 9 46.60 -24.64 -6.75
CA LEU A 9 46.01 -25.63 -7.64
C LEU A 9 45.68 -25.06 -9.02
N VAL A 10 45.27 -23.80 -9.08
CA VAL A 10 45.04 -23.05 -10.33
C VAL A 10 46.35 -22.80 -11.05
N ASP A 11 47.41 -22.37 -10.34
CA ASP A 11 48.74 -22.14 -10.90
C ASP A 11 49.34 -23.42 -11.51
N LYS A 12 49.04 -24.56 -10.90
CA LYS A 12 49.44 -25.89 -11.40
C LYS A 12 48.54 -26.42 -12.50
N LYS A 13 47.56 -25.63 -12.97
CA LYS A 13 46.57 -26.04 -14.00
C LYS A 13 45.76 -27.31 -13.65
N ILE A 14 45.62 -27.62 -12.34
CA ILE A 14 44.84 -28.75 -11.87
C ILE A 14 43.35 -28.30 -11.74
N PHE A 15 43.13 -27.04 -11.36
CA PHE A 15 41.82 -26.43 -11.30
C PHE A 15 41.73 -25.20 -12.19
N GLU A 16 40.54 -24.97 -12.72
CA GLU A 16 40.18 -23.74 -13.42
C GLU A 16 39.11 -23.04 -12.61
N ILE A 17 39.24 -21.71 -12.35
CA ILE A 17 38.25 -20.91 -11.69
C ILE A 17 37.39 -20.29 -12.78
N TYR A 18 36.11 -20.64 -12.79
CA TYR A 18 35.13 -19.93 -13.59
C TYR A 18 34.08 -19.29 -12.68
N TYR A 19 33.62 -18.11 -13.07
CA TYR A 19 32.55 -17.42 -12.37
C TYR A 19 31.24 -17.84 -12.99
N HIS A 20 30.40 -18.50 -12.20
CA HIS A 20 29.04 -18.81 -12.57
C HIS A 20 28.10 -17.82 -11.87
N GLU A 21 27.41 -16.96 -12.61
CA GLU A 21 26.38 -16.10 -12.07
C GLU A 21 25.19 -16.96 -11.66
N ILE A 22 25.00 -17.11 -10.36
CA ILE A 22 23.80 -17.74 -9.80
C ILE A 22 22.75 -16.66 -9.68
N GLY A 23 21.77 -16.64 -10.59
CA GLY A 23 20.60 -15.76 -10.49
C GLY A 23 19.85 -16.05 -9.20
N ARG A 24 19.63 -15.01 -8.39
CA ARG A 24 18.89 -15.06 -7.12
C ARG A 24 17.39 -14.85 -7.29
N LEU A 25 16.98 -14.42 -8.47
CA LEU A 25 15.59 -14.21 -8.81
C LEU A 25 14.89 -15.56 -8.93
N ASN A 26 13.84 -15.76 -8.11
CA ASN A 26 13.07 -17.00 -8.11
C ASN A 26 12.46 -17.25 -9.49
N LYS A 27 13.05 -18.19 -10.24
CA LYS A 27 12.52 -18.68 -11.50
C LYS A 27 11.48 -19.78 -11.22
N GLN A 28 10.34 -19.44 -10.64
CA GLN A 28 9.19 -20.33 -10.75
C GLN A 28 8.54 -20.09 -12.11
N GLU A 29 8.79 -20.97 -13.06
CA GLU A 29 8.01 -21.05 -14.29
C GLU A 29 6.61 -21.52 -13.91
N LYS A 30 5.68 -20.55 -13.69
CA LYS A 30 4.27 -20.85 -13.60
C LYS A 30 3.71 -20.94 -15.02
N GLU A 31 2.83 -21.91 -15.27
CA GLU A 31 2.10 -21.99 -16.53
C GLU A 31 1.41 -20.66 -16.82
N VAL A 32 1.63 -20.14 -18.02
CA VAL A 32 1.01 -18.89 -18.48
C VAL A 32 -0.42 -19.21 -18.85
N VAL A 33 -1.37 -18.47 -18.27
CA VAL A 33 -2.79 -18.62 -18.51
C VAL A 33 -3.23 -17.59 -19.56
N GLU A 34 -4.20 -17.94 -20.39
CA GLU A 34 -4.82 -17.02 -21.34
C GLU A 34 -5.47 -15.84 -20.63
N LEU A 35 -5.53 -14.69 -21.33
CA LEU A 35 -6.19 -13.48 -20.84
C LEU A 35 -7.69 -13.72 -20.64
N ASN A 36 -8.21 -13.26 -19.51
CA ASN A 36 -9.64 -13.20 -19.32
C ASN A 36 -10.27 -12.23 -20.32
N ALA A 37 -11.41 -12.60 -20.92
CA ALA A 37 -12.15 -11.67 -21.76
C ALA A 37 -12.64 -10.46 -20.94
N LEU A 38 -12.51 -9.28 -21.51
CA LEU A 38 -13.11 -8.06 -20.93
C LEU A 38 -14.65 -8.15 -21.03
N ASN A 39 -15.32 -7.68 -19.99
CA ASN A 39 -16.76 -7.46 -20.10
C ASN A 39 -17.05 -6.21 -20.94
N GLU A 40 -18.31 -5.97 -21.28
CA GLU A 40 -18.72 -4.88 -22.17
C GLU A 40 -18.24 -3.48 -21.69
N PHE A 41 -18.30 -3.22 -20.38
CA PHE A 41 -17.89 -1.94 -19.81
C PHE A 41 -16.37 -1.78 -19.81
N GLN A 42 -15.65 -2.84 -19.52
CA GLN A 42 -14.19 -2.87 -19.56
C GLN A 42 -13.68 -2.74 -20.99
N GLN A 43 -14.33 -3.40 -21.96
CA GLN A 43 -13.98 -3.28 -23.37
C GLN A 43 -14.19 -1.86 -23.88
N ARG A 44 -15.32 -1.24 -23.53
CA ARG A 44 -15.57 0.17 -23.86
C ARG A 44 -14.50 1.09 -23.27
N ALA A 45 -14.17 0.92 -21.99
CA ALA A 45 -13.12 1.73 -21.36
C ALA A 45 -11.75 1.52 -22.01
N HIS A 46 -11.42 0.28 -22.37
CA HIS A 46 -10.19 -0.05 -23.10
C HIS A 46 -10.14 0.70 -24.44
N ASP A 47 -11.21 0.62 -25.25
CA ASP A 47 -11.29 1.24 -26.57
C ASP A 47 -11.22 2.77 -26.47
N GLU A 48 -11.89 3.37 -25.48
CA GLU A 48 -11.82 4.80 -25.19
C GLU A 48 -10.40 5.25 -24.80
N ILE A 49 -9.66 4.44 -24.00
CA ILE A 49 -8.25 4.72 -23.64
C ILE A 49 -7.39 4.68 -24.89
N VAL A 50 -7.52 3.64 -25.74
CA VAL A 50 -6.75 3.50 -26.97
C VAL A 50 -7.04 4.66 -27.93
N GLN A 51 -8.31 5.05 -28.07
CA GLN A 51 -8.69 6.23 -28.86
C GLN A 51 -8.09 7.52 -28.30
N SER A 52 -8.18 7.71 -26.97
CA SER A 52 -7.61 8.87 -26.30
C SER A 52 -6.11 9.00 -26.53
N PHE A 53 -5.39 7.89 -26.57
CA PHE A 53 -3.95 7.85 -26.81
C PHE A 53 -3.54 8.27 -28.23
N GLN A 54 -4.46 8.35 -29.17
CA GLN A 54 -4.17 8.90 -30.49
C GLN A 54 -3.92 10.42 -30.44
N GLU A 55 -4.63 11.11 -29.54
CA GLU A 55 -4.55 12.58 -29.43
C GLU A 55 -3.77 13.05 -28.20
N LYS A 56 -3.80 12.27 -27.12
CA LYS A 56 -3.23 12.62 -25.82
C LYS A 56 -2.10 11.67 -25.44
N ASN A 57 -1.14 12.16 -24.65
CA ASN A 57 -0.05 11.33 -24.12
C ASN A 57 -0.36 10.78 -22.72
N VAL A 58 -1.30 11.40 -22.02
CA VAL A 58 -1.73 11.00 -20.68
C VAL A 58 -3.24 10.82 -20.70
N CYS A 59 -3.72 9.70 -20.13
CA CYS A 59 -5.14 9.43 -19.93
C CYS A 59 -5.42 9.13 -18.45
N LEU A 60 -6.46 9.73 -17.90
CA LEU A 60 -6.97 9.43 -16.55
C LEU A 60 -8.12 8.44 -16.68
N LEU A 61 -7.94 7.23 -16.12
CA LEU A 61 -9.00 6.24 -15.95
C LEU A 61 -9.59 6.38 -14.55
N HIS A 62 -10.76 7.00 -14.47
CA HIS A 62 -11.55 7.07 -13.23
C HIS A 62 -12.46 5.86 -13.14
N GLY A 63 -12.03 4.85 -12.41
CA GLY A 63 -12.79 3.61 -12.24
C GLY A 63 -13.11 3.37 -10.76
N VAL A 64 -14.40 3.13 -10.44
CA VAL A 64 -14.80 2.81 -9.07
C VAL A 64 -14.09 1.58 -8.53
N THR A 65 -14.02 1.44 -7.22
CA THR A 65 -13.43 0.26 -6.57
C THR A 65 -14.14 -1.01 -7.04
N SER A 66 -13.38 -2.06 -7.34
CA SER A 66 -13.91 -3.34 -7.88
C SER A 66 -14.55 -3.24 -9.28
N SER A 67 -14.25 -2.20 -10.06
CA SER A 67 -14.65 -2.10 -11.47
C SER A 67 -13.83 -3.01 -12.41
N GLY A 68 -12.72 -3.55 -11.91
CA GLY A 68 -11.84 -4.40 -12.70
C GLY A 68 -10.84 -3.61 -13.56
N LYS A 69 -10.41 -2.42 -13.12
CA LYS A 69 -9.33 -1.63 -13.78
C LYS A 69 -8.14 -2.50 -14.17
N THR A 70 -7.73 -3.41 -13.30
CA THR A 70 -6.57 -4.29 -13.52
C THR A 70 -6.72 -5.16 -14.77
N GLU A 71 -7.92 -5.63 -15.14
CA GLU A 71 -8.12 -6.38 -16.39
C GLU A 71 -7.88 -5.50 -17.61
N VAL A 72 -8.37 -4.25 -17.58
CA VAL A 72 -8.10 -3.28 -18.64
C VAL A 72 -6.59 -3.02 -18.76
N TYR A 73 -5.88 -2.88 -17.64
CA TYR A 73 -4.41 -2.73 -17.65
C TYR A 73 -3.72 -3.93 -18.30
N ILE A 74 -4.11 -5.14 -17.93
CA ILE A 74 -3.52 -6.38 -18.46
C ILE A 74 -3.64 -6.43 -20.00
N HIS A 75 -4.79 -6.05 -20.56
CA HIS A 75 -4.99 -6.01 -22.00
C HIS A 75 -4.11 -4.94 -22.69
N LEU A 76 -4.04 -3.73 -22.12
CA LEU A 76 -3.18 -2.65 -22.64
C LEU A 76 -1.68 -3.04 -22.56
N ILE A 77 -1.28 -3.73 -21.50
CA ILE A 77 0.08 -4.25 -21.34
C ILE A 77 0.39 -5.25 -22.44
N GLU A 78 -0.47 -6.25 -22.65
CA GLU A 78 -0.25 -7.28 -23.67
C GLU A 78 -0.19 -6.69 -25.08
N GLU A 79 -1.05 -5.73 -25.41
CA GLU A 79 -1.00 -5.02 -26.70
C GLU A 79 0.31 -4.26 -26.89
N THR A 80 0.80 -3.60 -25.83
CA THR A 80 2.07 -2.87 -25.87
C THR A 80 3.25 -3.82 -26.09
N ILE A 81 3.26 -4.98 -25.42
CA ILE A 81 4.32 -5.98 -25.56
C ILE A 81 4.29 -6.62 -26.95
N ARG A 82 3.12 -6.89 -27.52
CA ARG A 82 3.00 -7.40 -28.90
C ARG A 82 3.60 -6.45 -29.94
N GLN A 83 3.66 -5.14 -29.63
CA GLN A 83 4.33 -4.15 -30.44
C GLN A 83 5.86 -4.10 -30.22
N GLY A 84 6.42 -5.00 -29.41
CA GLY A 84 7.85 -5.03 -29.06
C GLY A 84 8.28 -3.92 -28.12
N LYS A 85 7.34 -3.34 -27.34
CA LYS A 85 7.60 -2.25 -26.41
C LYS A 85 7.51 -2.74 -24.96
N GLN A 86 8.20 -2.02 -24.08
CA GLN A 86 8.23 -2.29 -22.65
C GLN A 86 7.15 -1.50 -21.89
N VAL A 87 6.78 -2.02 -20.72
CA VAL A 87 5.77 -1.40 -19.86
C VAL A 87 6.34 -1.21 -18.46
N LEU A 88 6.11 -0.02 -17.89
CA LEU A 88 6.29 0.27 -16.47
C LEU A 88 4.93 0.34 -15.81
N TYR A 89 4.68 -0.57 -14.85
CA TYR A 89 3.46 -0.57 -14.05
C TYR A 89 3.80 -0.20 -12.62
N LEU A 90 3.43 1.01 -12.20
CA LEU A 90 3.65 1.53 -10.85
C LEU A 90 2.45 1.26 -9.96
N LEU A 91 2.74 0.75 -8.79
CA LEU A 91 1.80 0.58 -7.68
C LEU A 91 2.28 1.34 -6.44
N PRO A 92 1.38 1.82 -5.57
CA PRO A 92 1.73 2.18 -4.21
C PRO A 92 2.38 1.00 -3.49
N GLU A 93 3.29 1.26 -2.55
CA GLU A 93 3.98 0.17 -1.83
C GLU A 93 3.00 -0.78 -1.12
N ILE A 94 1.90 -0.24 -0.60
CA ILE A 94 0.82 -1.00 0.05
C ILE A 94 0.04 -1.90 -0.92
N ALA A 95 -0.08 -1.49 -2.19
CA ALA A 95 -0.83 -2.22 -3.20
C ALA A 95 0.00 -3.33 -3.88
N LEU A 96 1.32 -3.36 -3.68
CA LEU A 96 2.20 -4.42 -4.18
C LEU A 96 2.05 -5.69 -3.33
N THR A 97 0.86 -6.27 -3.36
CA THR A 97 0.51 -7.47 -2.61
C THR A 97 0.89 -8.74 -3.38
N THR A 98 0.91 -9.85 -2.66
CA THR A 98 1.12 -11.18 -3.27
C THR A 98 0.07 -11.45 -4.35
N GLN A 99 -1.19 -11.03 -4.14
CA GLN A 99 -2.29 -11.24 -5.09
C GLN A 99 -2.06 -10.59 -6.45
N ILE A 100 -1.71 -9.30 -6.51
CA ILE A 100 -1.46 -8.61 -7.79
C ILE A 100 -0.23 -9.18 -8.48
N THR A 101 0.82 -9.48 -7.72
CA THR A 101 2.04 -10.09 -8.22
C THR A 101 1.76 -11.46 -8.85
N GLU A 102 1.04 -12.34 -8.13
CA GLU A 102 0.68 -13.66 -8.64
C GLU A 102 -0.24 -13.60 -9.86
N ARG A 103 -1.19 -12.66 -9.85
CA ARG A 103 -2.09 -12.45 -10.98
C ARG A 103 -1.33 -12.10 -12.26
N LEU A 104 -0.42 -11.13 -12.17
CA LEU A 104 0.41 -10.73 -13.31
C LEU A 104 1.42 -11.82 -13.71
N GLN A 105 1.99 -12.56 -12.75
CA GLN A 105 2.88 -13.67 -13.04
C GLN A 105 2.19 -14.82 -13.77
N ARG A 106 0.91 -15.11 -13.48
CA ARG A 106 0.12 -16.10 -14.21
C ARG A 106 -0.07 -15.73 -15.68
N VAL A 107 -0.19 -14.44 -15.97
CA VAL A 107 -0.42 -13.96 -17.34
C VAL A 107 0.89 -13.78 -18.11
N PHE A 108 1.89 -13.17 -17.47
CA PHE A 108 3.10 -12.71 -18.17
C PHE A 108 4.34 -13.57 -17.91
N GLY A 109 4.29 -14.45 -16.92
CA GLY A 109 5.38 -15.39 -16.62
C GLY A 109 6.74 -14.72 -16.46
N ALA A 110 7.73 -15.22 -17.18
CA ALA A 110 9.11 -14.74 -17.14
C ALA A 110 9.32 -13.33 -17.75
N ARG A 111 8.32 -12.78 -18.46
CA ARG A 111 8.36 -11.44 -19.04
C ARG A 111 8.20 -10.34 -17.98
N LEU A 112 7.71 -10.70 -16.77
CA LEU A 112 7.46 -9.79 -15.66
C LEU A 112 8.67 -9.70 -14.73
N GLY A 113 9.21 -8.50 -14.54
CA GLY A 113 10.14 -8.14 -13.49
C GLY A 113 9.43 -7.42 -12.36
N ILE A 114 9.75 -7.76 -11.11
CA ILE A 114 9.18 -7.09 -9.92
C ILE A 114 10.31 -6.31 -9.25
N TYR A 115 10.07 -5.02 -8.95
CA TYR A 115 11.08 -4.17 -8.34
C TYR A 115 10.51 -3.34 -7.20
N HIS A 116 11.05 -3.53 -6.00
CA HIS A 116 10.67 -2.70 -4.85
C HIS A 116 11.79 -2.57 -3.79
N SER A 117 11.64 -1.61 -2.89
CA SER A 117 12.64 -1.23 -1.88
C SER A 117 12.99 -2.33 -0.87
N LYS A 118 12.09 -3.30 -0.63
CA LYS A 118 12.30 -4.42 0.30
C LYS A 118 13.20 -5.54 -0.25
N PHE A 119 13.49 -5.51 -1.55
CA PHE A 119 14.45 -6.46 -2.09
C PHE A 119 15.87 -6.13 -1.63
N PRO A 120 16.67 -7.16 -1.30
CA PRO A 120 18.09 -6.97 -1.04
C PRO A 120 18.77 -6.21 -2.19
N ASP A 121 19.76 -5.40 -1.87
CA ASP A 121 20.46 -4.59 -2.89
C ASP A 121 21.03 -5.43 -4.02
N ALA A 122 21.49 -6.66 -3.72
CA ALA A 122 21.99 -7.58 -4.72
C ALA A 122 20.93 -7.98 -5.78
N GLU A 123 19.68 -8.21 -5.36
CA GLU A 123 18.57 -8.52 -6.27
C GLU A 123 18.17 -7.30 -7.09
N ARG A 124 18.17 -6.11 -6.47
CA ARG A 124 17.89 -4.84 -7.16
C ARG A 124 18.92 -4.55 -8.25
N VAL A 125 20.21 -4.81 -7.96
CA VAL A 125 21.30 -4.69 -8.94
C VAL A 125 21.14 -5.72 -10.06
N GLU A 126 20.73 -6.96 -9.77
CA GLU A 126 20.48 -7.99 -10.78
C GLU A 126 19.36 -7.58 -11.75
N ILE A 127 18.24 -7.06 -11.22
CA ILE A 127 17.14 -6.54 -12.05
C ILE A 127 17.64 -5.37 -12.93
N TRP A 128 18.40 -4.44 -12.35
CA TRP A 128 18.97 -3.32 -13.09
C TRP A 128 19.88 -3.79 -14.25
N ARG A 129 20.80 -4.71 -13.97
CA ARG A 129 21.71 -5.27 -14.98
C ARG A 129 20.95 -6.00 -16.08
N LYS A 130 19.94 -6.79 -15.71
CA LYS A 130 19.10 -7.48 -16.67
C LYS A 130 18.37 -6.50 -17.58
N GLN A 131 17.85 -5.39 -17.01
CA GLN A 131 17.17 -4.34 -17.78
C GLN A 131 18.09 -3.60 -18.76
N LEU A 132 19.37 -3.43 -18.41
CA LEU A 132 20.41 -2.90 -19.32
C LEU A 132 20.77 -3.89 -20.43
N GLY A 133 20.68 -5.18 -20.16
CA GLY A 133 21.02 -6.26 -21.08
C GLY A 133 20.03 -6.43 -22.24
N GLU A 134 20.34 -7.28 -23.22
CA GLU A 134 19.48 -7.51 -24.40
C GLU A 134 18.16 -8.21 -24.06
N ASN A 135 18.16 -9.03 -23.02
CA ASN A 135 17.03 -9.82 -22.57
C ASN A 135 16.37 -9.19 -21.30
N GLY A 136 16.10 -7.88 -21.34
CA GLY A 136 15.39 -7.19 -20.30
C GLY A 136 13.97 -7.74 -20.12
N TYR A 137 13.31 -7.36 -19.03
CA TYR A 137 11.90 -7.65 -18.83
C TYR A 137 11.05 -6.81 -19.77
N ASP A 138 9.96 -7.38 -20.29
CA ASP A 138 8.97 -6.63 -21.07
C ASP A 138 8.11 -5.74 -20.16
N ILE A 139 7.88 -6.20 -18.92
CA ILE A 139 7.11 -5.48 -17.90
C ILE A 139 7.94 -5.34 -16.65
N ILE A 140 7.96 -4.14 -16.10
CA ILE A 140 8.40 -3.89 -14.72
C ILE A 140 7.18 -3.52 -13.89
N LEU A 141 6.84 -4.37 -12.93
CA LEU A 141 5.92 -4.05 -11.84
C LEU A 141 6.74 -3.50 -10.67
N GLY A 142 6.44 -2.29 -10.24
CA GLY A 142 7.24 -1.73 -9.18
C GLY A 142 6.61 -0.56 -8.44
N VAL A 143 7.33 -0.11 -7.44
CA VAL A 143 6.97 1.03 -6.62
C VAL A 143 7.67 2.30 -7.09
N ARG A 144 7.51 3.38 -6.37
CA ARG A 144 8.03 4.72 -6.65
C ARG A 144 9.45 4.77 -7.26
N SER A 145 10.39 3.98 -6.76
CA SER A 145 11.79 3.98 -7.25
C SER A 145 12.00 3.33 -8.62
N SER A 146 11.02 2.60 -9.12
CA SER A 146 11.10 1.90 -10.41
C SER A 146 11.15 2.84 -11.62
N VAL A 147 10.77 4.12 -11.44
CA VAL A 147 10.89 5.16 -12.48
C VAL A 147 12.34 5.43 -12.92
N PHE A 148 13.32 4.98 -12.13
CA PHE A 148 14.74 5.16 -12.45
C PHE A 148 15.38 3.92 -13.10
N LEU A 149 14.62 2.85 -13.30
CA LEU A 149 15.14 1.70 -14.03
C LEU A 149 15.39 2.05 -15.51
N PRO A 150 16.41 1.47 -16.14
CA PRO A 150 16.68 1.70 -17.55
C PRO A 150 15.67 0.94 -18.42
N PHE A 151 15.07 1.65 -19.37
CA PHE A 151 14.23 1.07 -20.41
C PHE A 151 14.90 1.28 -21.75
N ARG A 152 14.65 0.39 -22.73
CA ARG A 152 15.16 0.51 -24.09
C ARG A 152 14.09 1.06 -25.03
N ASN A 153 12.89 0.54 -24.91
CA ASN A 153 11.75 0.89 -25.76
C ASN A 153 10.46 0.96 -24.94
N LEU A 154 10.40 1.91 -24.02
CA LEU A 154 9.22 2.11 -23.19
C LEU A 154 8.03 2.57 -24.05
N GLY A 155 6.89 1.88 -23.99
CA GLY A 155 5.69 2.17 -24.75
C GLY A 155 4.50 2.60 -23.90
N LEU A 156 4.44 2.11 -22.66
CA LEU A 156 3.33 2.42 -21.76
C LEU A 156 3.83 2.55 -20.33
N VAL A 157 3.32 3.55 -19.63
CA VAL A 157 3.47 3.69 -18.18
C VAL A 157 2.09 3.68 -17.55
N ILE A 158 1.85 2.76 -16.60
CA ILE A 158 0.63 2.71 -15.81
C ILE A 158 0.96 3.16 -14.40
N VAL A 159 0.19 4.10 -13.85
CA VAL A 159 0.29 4.53 -12.45
C VAL A 159 -1.05 4.25 -11.81
N ASP A 160 -1.12 3.15 -11.06
CA ASP A 160 -2.35 2.76 -10.37
C ASP A 160 -2.46 3.48 -9.02
N GLU A 161 -3.70 3.76 -8.59
CA GLU A 161 -3.99 4.60 -7.43
C GLU A 161 -3.15 5.90 -7.43
N GLU A 162 -3.20 6.64 -8.56
CA GLU A 162 -2.32 7.77 -8.86
C GLU A 162 -2.35 8.90 -7.81
N HIS A 163 -3.41 8.95 -7.00
CA HIS A 163 -3.64 9.91 -5.93
C HIS A 163 -2.79 9.64 -4.67
N GLU A 164 -2.21 8.43 -4.57
CA GLU A 164 -1.53 8.00 -3.36
C GLU A 164 -0.31 8.84 -2.98
N ASN A 165 -0.27 9.27 -1.71
CA ASN A 165 0.81 10.09 -1.18
C ASN A 165 2.17 9.38 -1.14
N THR A 166 2.17 8.04 -1.13
CA THR A 166 3.39 7.21 -1.11
C THR A 166 4.22 7.34 -2.39
N TYR A 167 3.65 7.87 -3.47
CA TYR A 167 4.41 8.26 -4.66
C TYR A 167 5.31 9.47 -4.45
N LYS A 168 5.11 10.25 -3.38
CA LYS A 168 6.01 11.34 -2.99
C LYS A 168 7.12 10.81 -2.10
N GLN A 169 8.37 10.94 -2.55
CA GLN A 169 9.52 10.70 -1.70
C GLN A 169 9.70 11.86 -0.74
N GLN A 170 9.57 11.60 0.56
CA GLN A 170 9.76 12.61 1.61
C GLN A 170 11.24 12.70 2.00
N ASP A 171 11.88 11.54 2.19
CA ASP A 171 13.27 11.39 2.55
C ASP A 171 13.83 10.08 1.98
N PRO A 172 15.08 9.99 1.55
CA PRO A 172 16.07 11.07 1.38
C PRO A 172 15.80 11.96 0.16
N ALA A 173 16.59 13.03 0.01
CA ALA A 173 16.64 13.78 -1.24
C ALA A 173 17.23 12.88 -2.38
N PRO A 174 16.82 13.10 -3.64
CA PRO A 174 15.87 14.09 -4.15
C PRO A 174 14.41 13.75 -3.83
N ARG A 175 13.66 14.76 -3.40
CA ARG A 175 12.24 14.61 -3.01
C ARG A 175 11.32 14.71 -4.21
N TYR A 176 11.37 13.73 -5.10
CA TYR A 176 10.53 13.65 -6.33
C TYR A 176 9.14 13.08 -6.04
N HIS A 177 8.24 13.27 -6.98
CA HIS A 177 6.93 12.62 -7.02
C HIS A 177 6.92 11.61 -8.18
N ALA A 178 6.77 10.32 -7.89
CA ALA A 178 6.93 9.27 -8.89
C ALA A 178 5.90 9.35 -10.02
N ARG A 179 4.63 9.71 -9.74
CA ARG A 179 3.61 9.94 -10.79
C ARG A 179 4.10 11.00 -11.80
N SER A 180 4.58 12.14 -11.31
CA SER A 180 5.08 13.20 -12.20
C SER A 180 6.34 12.79 -12.95
N ALA A 181 7.27 12.11 -12.27
CA ALA A 181 8.47 11.58 -12.89
C ALA A 181 8.15 10.52 -13.96
N ALA A 182 7.15 9.68 -13.74
CA ALA A 182 6.68 8.67 -14.69
C ALA A 182 6.09 9.29 -15.96
N ILE A 183 5.32 10.38 -15.83
CA ILE A 183 4.80 11.12 -16.99
C ILE A 183 5.95 11.73 -17.82
N VAL A 184 6.95 12.31 -17.14
CA VAL A 184 8.14 12.85 -17.83
C VAL A 184 8.94 11.74 -18.50
N LEU A 185 9.17 10.62 -17.80
CA LEU A 185 9.85 9.45 -18.34
C LEU A 185 9.14 8.95 -19.60
N ALA A 186 7.81 8.77 -19.54
CA ALA A 186 7.02 8.36 -20.70
C ALA A 186 7.18 9.33 -21.88
N ALA A 187 7.12 10.63 -21.61
CA ALA A 187 7.32 11.65 -22.65
C ALA A 187 8.71 11.57 -23.32
N MET A 188 9.77 11.27 -22.55
CA MET A 188 11.13 11.10 -23.09
C MET A 188 11.25 9.92 -24.07
N TYR A 189 10.42 8.88 -23.91
CA TYR A 189 10.37 7.71 -24.78
C TYR A 189 9.28 7.79 -25.86
N GLY A 190 8.47 8.85 -25.89
CA GLY A 190 7.26 8.90 -26.71
C GLY A 190 6.20 7.86 -26.29
N ALA A 191 6.28 7.38 -25.07
CA ALA A 191 5.36 6.41 -24.48
C ALA A 191 4.07 7.08 -24.00
N LYS A 192 3.02 6.31 -23.83
CA LYS A 192 1.74 6.74 -23.26
C LYS A 192 1.71 6.54 -21.76
N THR A 193 0.94 7.36 -21.04
CA THR A 193 0.75 7.24 -19.60
C THR A 193 -0.72 7.05 -19.27
N LEU A 194 -1.05 5.99 -18.53
CA LEU A 194 -2.36 5.74 -17.95
C LEU A 194 -2.31 5.98 -16.45
N LEU A 195 -3.11 6.93 -15.97
CA LEU A 195 -3.31 7.19 -14.55
C LEU A 195 -4.63 6.54 -14.12
N GLY A 196 -4.58 5.55 -13.23
CA GLY A 196 -5.76 4.83 -12.77
C GLY A 196 -6.08 5.10 -11.31
N THR A 197 -7.36 5.32 -10.99
CA THR A 197 -7.78 5.55 -9.61
C THR A 197 -9.30 5.52 -9.47
N ALA A 198 -9.79 5.28 -8.24
CA ALA A 198 -11.19 5.49 -7.87
C ALA A 198 -11.44 6.92 -7.35
N THR A 199 -10.41 7.57 -6.83
CA THR A 199 -10.45 8.89 -6.17
C THR A 199 -9.34 9.78 -6.73
N PRO A 200 -9.54 10.39 -7.92
CA PRO A 200 -8.50 11.16 -8.60
C PRO A 200 -7.92 12.28 -7.73
N SER A 201 -6.61 12.51 -7.85
CA SER A 201 -5.99 13.71 -7.30
C SER A 201 -6.57 14.95 -7.97
N ILE A 202 -6.58 16.06 -7.24
CA ILE A 202 -7.12 17.34 -7.76
C ILE A 202 -6.38 17.76 -9.02
N GLU A 203 -5.06 17.57 -9.07
CA GLU A 203 -4.22 17.91 -10.22
C GLU A 203 -4.58 17.08 -11.47
N SER A 204 -4.75 15.76 -11.30
CA SER A 204 -5.11 14.88 -12.41
C SER A 204 -6.53 15.17 -12.91
N TRP A 205 -7.46 15.41 -11.97
CA TRP A 205 -8.83 15.77 -12.28
C TRP A 205 -8.92 17.10 -13.06
N GLN A 206 -8.19 18.13 -12.60
CA GLN A 206 -8.13 19.42 -13.25
C GLN A 206 -7.52 19.31 -14.65
N ASN A 207 -6.41 18.58 -14.80
CA ASN A 207 -5.78 18.40 -16.12
C ASN A 207 -6.68 17.63 -17.10
N ALA A 208 -7.49 16.69 -16.62
CA ALA A 208 -8.50 16.02 -17.44
C ALA A 208 -9.63 16.99 -17.82
N GLY A 209 -10.13 17.79 -16.88
CA GLY A 209 -11.18 18.79 -17.11
C GLY A 209 -10.75 19.90 -18.10
N GLU A 210 -9.48 20.28 -18.10
CA GLU A 210 -8.91 21.24 -19.06
C GLU A 210 -8.55 20.60 -20.41
N GLY A 211 -8.78 19.31 -20.59
CA GLY A 211 -8.49 18.60 -21.83
C GLY A 211 -7.00 18.37 -22.10
N LYS A 212 -6.12 18.60 -21.11
CA LYS A 212 -4.70 18.24 -21.19
C LYS A 212 -4.49 16.73 -21.16
N TYR A 213 -5.29 16.03 -20.34
CA TYR A 213 -5.34 14.57 -20.28
C TYR A 213 -6.59 14.05 -20.96
N GLY A 214 -6.53 12.84 -21.49
CA GLY A 214 -7.71 12.06 -21.81
C GLY A 214 -8.47 11.71 -20.54
N PHE A 215 -9.79 11.49 -20.64
CA PHE A 215 -10.60 11.12 -19.51
C PHE A 215 -11.53 9.98 -19.87
N VAL A 216 -11.42 8.87 -19.15
CA VAL A 216 -12.24 7.67 -19.34
C VAL A 216 -12.84 7.26 -18.00
N GLN A 217 -14.11 6.87 -18.01
CA GLN A 217 -14.82 6.45 -16.80
C GLN A 217 -15.24 4.98 -16.87
N LEU A 218 -14.94 4.23 -15.78
CA LEU A 218 -15.42 2.87 -15.58
C LEU A 218 -16.28 2.86 -14.31
N LYS A 219 -17.59 3.11 -14.48
CA LYS A 219 -18.55 3.34 -13.38
C LYS A 219 -19.10 2.05 -12.79
N GLU A 220 -19.23 1.02 -13.59
CA GLU A 220 -19.87 -0.22 -13.19
C GLU A 220 -18.89 -1.09 -12.40
N ARG A 221 -19.40 -1.68 -11.32
CA ARG A 221 -18.66 -2.68 -10.56
C ARG A 221 -18.76 -4.05 -11.21
N TYR A 222 -17.71 -4.83 -11.07
CA TYR A 222 -17.73 -6.22 -11.52
C TYR A 222 -18.89 -6.97 -10.84
N LYS A 223 -19.72 -7.67 -11.63
CA LYS A 223 -20.91 -8.39 -11.17
C LYS A 223 -21.97 -7.52 -10.49
N GLU A 224 -22.10 -6.25 -10.84
CA GLU A 224 -23.13 -5.32 -10.32
C GLU A 224 -23.18 -5.24 -8.78
N ILE A 225 -22.03 -5.44 -8.10
CA ILE A 225 -21.95 -5.36 -6.65
C ILE A 225 -22.39 -3.95 -6.21
N GLN A 226 -23.43 -3.88 -5.39
CA GLN A 226 -23.94 -2.61 -4.87
C GLN A 226 -22.94 -1.93 -3.95
N LEU A 227 -23.05 -0.61 -3.84
CA LEU A 227 -22.30 0.16 -2.86
C LEU A 227 -22.76 -0.24 -1.44
N PRO A 228 -21.85 -0.24 -0.46
CA PRO A 228 -22.23 -0.47 0.92
C PRO A 228 -23.15 0.65 1.41
N GLU A 229 -24.07 0.31 2.28
CA GLU A 229 -24.88 1.29 3.01
C GLU A 229 -23.98 2.04 3.99
N ILE A 230 -24.06 3.38 3.98
CA ILE A 230 -23.30 4.24 4.89
C ILE A 230 -24.29 4.84 5.91
N ILE A 231 -24.12 4.47 7.17
CA ILE A 231 -24.99 4.92 8.25
C ILE A 231 -24.21 5.88 9.17
N PRO A 232 -24.41 7.19 9.05
CA PRO A 232 -23.75 8.17 9.91
C PRO A 232 -24.38 8.17 11.31
N VAL A 233 -23.54 8.30 12.35
CA VAL A 233 -23.96 8.35 13.75
C VAL A 233 -23.45 9.62 14.41
N ASP A 234 -24.33 10.44 15.01
CA ASP A 234 -23.93 11.59 15.80
C ASP A 234 -23.47 11.18 17.21
N ILE A 235 -22.15 10.99 17.32
CA ILE A 235 -21.53 10.62 18.60
C ILE A 235 -21.55 11.74 19.63
N LYS A 236 -21.64 13.03 19.24
CA LYS A 236 -21.70 14.16 20.19
C LYS A 236 -23.01 14.14 20.98
N GLU A 237 -24.12 13.88 20.30
CA GLU A 237 -25.42 13.72 20.93
C GLU A 237 -25.45 12.51 21.86
N LEU A 238 -24.89 11.36 21.41
CA LEU A 238 -24.82 10.15 22.23
C LEU A 238 -23.96 10.34 23.49
N HIS A 239 -22.83 11.05 23.40
CA HIS A 239 -22.02 11.41 24.56
C HIS A 239 -22.80 12.32 25.54
N ARG A 240 -23.50 13.34 25.04
CA ARG A 240 -24.31 14.22 25.85
C ARG A 240 -25.41 13.46 26.61
N LYS A 241 -26.01 12.47 25.93
CA LYS A 241 -27.06 11.61 26.52
C LYS A 241 -26.49 10.44 27.35
N LYS A 242 -25.16 10.32 27.50
CA LYS A 242 -24.47 9.23 28.20
C LYS A 242 -24.87 7.83 27.68
N ARG A 243 -25.10 7.70 26.37
CA ARG A 243 -25.53 6.46 25.72
C ARG A 243 -24.38 5.66 25.07
N MET A 244 -23.18 6.16 25.13
CA MET A 244 -21.98 5.45 24.61
C MET A 244 -21.54 4.34 25.57
N THR A 245 -21.14 3.20 25.03
CA THR A 245 -20.44 2.14 25.77
C THR A 245 -18.95 2.25 25.42
N GLY A 246 -18.16 2.88 26.33
CA GLY A 246 -16.79 3.25 26.01
C GLY A 246 -16.73 4.16 24.78
N GLN A 247 -16.20 3.66 23.69
CA GLN A 247 -16.06 4.38 22.41
C GLN A 247 -17.12 4.00 21.38
N PHE A 248 -17.93 3.01 21.69
CA PHE A 248 -18.86 2.43 20.73
C PHE A 248 -20.25 3.01 20.87
N SER A 249 -20.86 3.40 19.76
CA SER A 249 -22.26 3.77 19.74
C SER A 249 -23.14 2.53 19.90
N PRO A 250 -24.35 2.66 20.47
CA PRO A 250 -25.28 1.54 20.57
C PRO A 250 -25.59 0.90 19.22
N LEU A 251 -25.74 1.73 18.18
CA LEU A 251 -26.01 1.26 16.83
C LEU A 251 -24.86 0.43 16.27
N LEU A 252 -23.61 0.86 16.46
CA LEU A 252 -22.44 0.10 16.04
C LEU A 252 -22.40 -1.26 16.75
N LEU A 253 -22.60 -1.30 18.07
CA LEU A 253 -22.61 -2.54 18.83
C LEU A 253 -23.73 -3.49 18.40
N GLN A 254 -24.89 -2.93 18.04
CA GLN A 254 -25.99 -3.71 17.49
C GLN A 254 -25.58 -4.40 16.17
N TYR A 255 -25.06 -3.64 15.20
CA TYR A 255 -24.64 -4.22 13.91
C TYR A 255 -23.49 -5.22 14.04
N VAL A 256 -22.54 -4.97 14.95
CA VAL A 256 -21.47 -5.94 15.23
C VAL A 256 -22.07 -7.24 15.77
N ARG A 257 -23.03 -7.17 16.70
CA ARG A 257 -23.67 -8.35 17.26
C ARG A 257 -24.46 -9.11 16.21
N GLU A 258 -25.29 -8.40 15.43
CA GLU A 258 -26.06 -9.01 14.33
C GLU A 258 -25.13 -9.72 13.30
N ALA A 259 -24.00 -9.12 12.96
CA ALA A 259 -23.04 -9.73 12.06
C ALA A 259 -22.41 -11.00 12.66
N LEU A 260 -22.00 -10.97 13.93
CA LEU A 260 -21.43 -12.12 14.63
C LEU A 260 -22.44 -13.26 14.78
N ASP A 261 -23.69 -12.96 15.14
CA ASP A 261 -24.79 -13.93 15.27
C ASP A 261 -25.08 -14.62 13.93
N ASN A 262 -24.96 -13.88 12.82
CA ASN A 262 -25.08 -14.39 11.46
C ASN A 262 -23.80 -15.06 10.91
N LYS A 263 -22.78 -15.26 11.76
CA LYS A 263 -21.47 -15.81 11.37
C LYS A 263 -20.78 -15.01 10.27
N GLN A 264 -21.05 -13.72 10.22
CA GLN A 264 -20.39 -12.77 9.33
C GLN A 264 -19.15 -12.18 10.02
N GLN A 265 -18.27 -11.60 9.23
CA GLN A 265 -17.06 -10.97 9.71
C GLN A 265 -17.23 -9.45 9.80
N VAL A 266 -16.49 -8.85 10.74
CA VAL A 266 -16.52 -7.42 11.00
C VAL A 266 -15.11 -6.85 10.91
N ILE A 267 -14.96 -5.71 10.22
CA ILE A 267 -13.74 -4.90 10.24
C ILE A 267 -14.04 -3.61 10.97
N LEU A 268 -13.33 -3.37 12.07
CA LEU A 268 -13.31 -2.08 12.75
C LEU A 268 -12.08 -1.29 12.32
N PHE A 269 -12.30 -0.09 11.80
CA PHE A 269 -11.24 0.76 11.30
C PHE A 269 -11.13 2.07 12.10
N GLN A 270 -9.91 2.40 12.53
CA GLN A 270 -9.62 3.70 13.13
C GLN A 270 -8.18 4.13 12.84
N ASN A 271 -8.04 5.31 12.26
CA ASN A 271 -6.73 5.87 11.92
C ASN A 271 -6.04 6.50 13.15
N ARG A 272 -5.66 5.66 14.16
CA ARG A 272 -4.85 6.12 15.31
C ARG A 272 -4.06 4.97 15.94
N ARG A 273 -2.80 5.24 16.27
CA ARG A 273 -1.85 4.27 16.88
C ARG A 273 -1.81 4.40 18.40
N GLY A 274 -1.41 3.32 19.08
CA GLY A 274 -1.11 3.28 20.50
C GLY A 274 -2.35 3.20 21.43
N PHE A 275 -2.13 3.02 22.74
CA PHE A 275 -3.19 2.88 23.73
C PHE A 275 -3.99 4.17 23.95
N ALA A 276 -3.27 5.30 24.03
CA ALA A 276 -3.86 6.63 24.07
C ALA A 276 -2.99 7.58 23.26
N PRO A 277 -3.50 8.16 22.16
CA PRO A 277 -2.68 8.96 21.26
C PRO A 277 -2.02 10.16 21.93
N MET A 278 -2.65 10.74 22.94
CA MET A 278 -2.08 11.87 23.67
C MET A 278 -2.49 11.91 25.14
N ILE A 279 -1.66 12.58 25.92
CA ILE A 279 -1.96 12.96 27.30
C ILE A 279 -2.44 14.40 27.30
N GLU A 280 -3.46 14.70 28.09
CA GLU A 280 -3.97 16.05 28.30
C GLU A 280 -4.11 16.33 29.78
N CYS A 281 -3.68 17.49 30.23
CA CYS A 281 -3.93 17.92 31.59
C CYS A 281 -5.39 18.35 31.74
N ARG A 282 -6.10 17.74 32.69
CA ARG A 282 -7.52 18.07 32.97
C ARG A 282 -7.72 19.52 33.44
N THR A 283 -6.71 20.05 34.13
CA THR A 283 -6.80 21.39 34.73
C THR A 283 -6.59 22.51 33.72
N CYS A 284 -5.58 22.39 32.85
CA CYS A 284 -5.19 23.51 31.97
C CYS A 284 -5.21 23.16 30.47
N GLY A 285 -5.54 21.91 30.10
CA GLY A 285 -5.56 21.49 28.70
C GLY A 285 -4.18 21.30 28.07
N TRP A 286 -3.10 21.32 28.88
CA TRP A 286 -1.75 21.10 28.37
C TRP A 286 -1.62 19.70 27.73
N VAL A 287 -0.99 19.68 26.55
CA VAL A 287 -0.67 18.45 25.80
C VAL A 287 0.82 18.40 25.54
N PRO A 288 1.53 17.29 25.83
CA PRO A 288 2.95 17.14 25.55
C PRO A 288 3.22 17.18 24.04
N LYS A 289 4.15 18.03 23.65
CA LYS A 289 4.60 18.18 22.27
C LYS A 289 6.07 17.75 22.10
N CYS A 290 6.40 17.30 20.91
CA CYS A 290 7.77 17.02 20.56
C CYS A 290 8.58 18.31 20.46
N LYS A 291 9.75 18.35 21.08
CA LYS A 291 10.65 19.52 21.05
C LYS A 291 11.20 19.81 19.64
N ASN A 292 11.29 18.77 18.81
CA ASN A 292 11.90 18.88 17.48
C ASN A 292 10.88 19.10 16.36
N CYS A 293 9.64 18.61 16.51
CA CYS A 293 8.65 18.54 15.42
C CYS A 293 7.37 19.33 15.71
N ASP A 294 7.20 19.90 16.89
CA ASP A 294 5.99 20.62 17.37
C ASP A 294 4.66 19.85 17.20
N VAL A 295 4.73 18.52 17.11
CA VAL A 295 3.56 17.63 17.06
C VAL A 295 3.28 17.03 18.42
N SER A 296 2.04 16.67 18.70
CA SER A 296 1.66 15.97 19.94
C SER A 296 2.32 14.60 20.01
N LEU A 297 2.76 14.23 21.22
CA LEU A 297 3.39 12.93 21.48
C LEU A 297 2.33 11.85 21.66
N THR A 298 2.63 10.64 21.20
CA THR A 298 1.80 9.45 21.39
C THR A 298 2.23 8.67 22.62
N TYR A 299 1.28 8.28 23.45
CA TYR A 299 1.54 7.47 24.63
C TYR A 299 1.50 5.97 24.30
N HIS A 300 2.56 5.25 24.64
CA HIS A 300 2.68 3.80 24.48
C HIS A 300 2.60 3.12 25.86
N LYS A 301 1.49 2.43 26.13
CA LYS A 301 1.22 1.76 27.40
C LYS A 301 2.27 0.70 27.73
N GLY A 302 2.67 -0.12 26.76
CA GLY A 302 3.60 -1.23 26.95
C GLY A 302 4.98 -0.82 27.48
N ILE A 303 5.46 0.38 27.11
CA ILE A 303 6.74 0.93 27.55
C ILE A 303 6.58 2.12 28.50
N ASN A 304 5.34 2.53 28.82
CA ASN A 304 4.98 3.68 29.65
C ASN A 304 5.72 4.98 29.24
N GLN A 305 5.79 5.25 27.95
CA GLN A 305 6.51 6.38 27.39
C GLN A 305 5.69 7.15 26.36
N LEU A 306 6.08 8.41 26.14
CA LEU A 306 5.57 9.28 25.09
C LEU A 306 6.54 9.30 23.93
N THR A 307 6.11 8.99 22.70
CA THR A 307 7.00 8.92 21.53
C THR A 307 6.48 9.84 20.42
N CYS A 308 7.40 10.53 19.78
CA CYS A 308 7.14 11.25 18.54
C CYS A 308 7.29 10.30 17.35
N HIS A 309 6.22 10.05 16.60
CA HIS A 309 6.26 9.20 15.41
C HIS A 309 6.93 9.87 14.19
N TYR A 310 7.25 11.18 14.28
CA TYR A 310 7.97 11.88 13.22
C TYR A 310 9.49 11.73 13.32
N CYS A 311 10.05 11.88 14.52
CA CYS A 311 11.50 11.85 14.72
C CYS A 311 11.99 10.74 15.65
N GLY A 312 11.09 9.90 16.15
CA GLY A 312 11.43 8.82 17.09
C GLY A 312 11.78 9.29 18.51
N TYR A 313 11.74 10.60 18.78
CA TYR A 313 12.10 11.12 20.10
C TYR A 313 11.14 10.62 21.17
N THR A 314 11.69 10.12 22.29
CA THR A 314 10.93 9.47 23.35
C THR A 314 11.09 10.23 24.67
N TYR A 315 9.99 10.39 25.39
CA TYR A 315 9.92 11.05 26.71
C TYR A 315 9.35 10.11 27.76
N GLN A 316 9.78 10.30 28.99
CA GLN A 316 9.08 9.70 30.12
C GLN A 316 7.76 10.44 30.38
N LEU A 317 6.76 9.70 30.82
CA LEU A 317 5.48 10.28 31.23
C LEU A 317 5.71 11.17 32.47
N PRO A 318 5.38 12.47 32.42
CA PRO A 318 5.53 13.35 33.59
C PRO A 318 4.52 12.95 34.69
N ARG A 319 4.90 13.08 35.95
CA ARG A 319 4.03 12.78 37.10
C ARG A 319 3.02 13.90 37.37
N SER A 320 3.33 15.12 36.96
CA SER A 320 2.47 16.31 37.05
C SER A 320 2.61 17.13 35.79
N CYS A 321 1.61 17.97 35.54
CA CYS A 321 1.59 18.87 34.38
C CYS A 321 2.73 19.89 34.47
N PRO A 322 3.63 19.99 33.48
CA PRO A 322 4.69 20.99 33.50
C PRO A 322 4.20 22.43 33.39
N ALA A 323 2.94 22.66 32.96
CA ALA A 323 2.39 23.99 32.77
C ALA A 323 1.64 24.53 34.00
N CYS A 324 0.96 23.65 34.77
CA CYS A 324 0.16 24.10 35.92
C CYS A 324 0.36 23.26 37.19
N GLU A 325 1.34 22.34 37.18
CA GLU A 325 1.67 21.43 38.29
C GLU A 325 0.51 20.46 38.70
N GLY A 326 -0.62 20.52 37.99
CA GLY A 326 -1.75 19.63 38.23
C GLY A 326 -1.38 18.16 38.03
N VAL A 327 -1.86 17.29 38.90
CA VAL A 327 -1.55 15.83 38.87
C VAL A 327 -2.53 15.04 38.03
N GLU A 328 -3.62 15.62 37.60
CA GLU A 328 -4.65 14.94 36.78
C GLU A 328 -4.28 14.99 35.29
N LEU A 329 -3.44 14.06 34.87
CA LEU A 329 -3.14 13.83 33.44
C LEU A 329 -4.08 12.76 32.91
N MET A 330 -4.91 13.13 31.93
CA MET A 330 -5.87 12.24 31.30
C MET A 330 -5.36 11.71 29.98
N HIS A 331 -5.64 10.46 29.72
CA HIS A 331 -5.42 9.87 28.41
C HIS A 331 -6.55 10.28 27.46
N ARG A 332 -6.22 11.04 26.42
CA ARG A 332 -7.16 11.49 25.38
C ARG A 332 -6.92 10.73 24.08
N GLY A 333 -7.98 10.19 23.53
CA GLY A 333 -7.98 9.40 22.32
C GLY A 333 -7.85 7.89 22.62
N PHE A 334 -7.95 7.10 21.58
CA PHE A 334 -7.96 5.63 21.67
C PHE A 334 -6.99 5.10 20.63
N GLY A 335 -6.10 4.25 21.06
CA GLY A 335 -5.27 3.46 20.17
C GLY A 335 -5.86 2.06 19.96
N THR A 336 -5.24 1.34 19.05
CA THR A 336 -5.64 -0.01 18.66
C THR A 336 -5.67 -0.99 19.84
N GLU A 337 -4.71 -0.90 20.77
CA GLU A 337 -4.64 -1.77 21.94
C GLU A 337 -5.85 -1.64 22.87
N LYS A 338 -6.29 -0.41 23.15
CA LYS A 338 -7.44 -0.18 24.03
C LYS A 338 -8.73 -0.68 23.41
N ILE A 339 -8.91 -0.47 22.12
CA ILE A 339 -10.11 -0.95 21.43
C ILE A 339 -10.14 -2.47 21.37
N GLU A 340 -9.00 -3.13 21.16
CA GLU A 340 -8.90 -4.59 21.24
C GLU A 340 -9.36 -5.11 22.61
N ASP A 341 -8.89 -4.47 23.71
CA ASP A 341 -9.31 -4.83 25.07
C ASP A 341 -10.82 -4.61 25.28
N ASP A 342 -11.33 -3.45 24.86
CA ASP A 342 -12.75 -3.11 24.99
C ASP A 342 -13.65 -4.05 24.16
N VAL A 343 -13.24 -4.40 22.92
CA VAL A 343 -13.98 -5.32 22.06
C VAL A 343 -13.99 -6.74 22.65
N LYS A 344 -12.88 -7.24 23.15
CA LYS A 344 -12.81 -8.56 23.83
C LYS A 344 -13.68 -8.61 25.09
N LEU A 345 -13.82 -7.48 25.77
CA LEU A 345 -14.68 -7.40 26.96
C LEU A 345 -16.16 -7.41 26.57
N ILE A 346 -16.55 -6.72 25.46
CA ILE A 346 -17.94 -6.62 25.01
C ILE A 346 -18.41 -7.89 24.28
N PHE A 347 -17.49 -8.53 23.53
CA PHE A 347 -17.74 -9.73 22.73
C PHE A 347 -16.74 -10.86 23.09
N PRO A 348 -16.82 -11.44 24.29
CA PRO A 348 -15.84 -12.42 24.76
C PRO A 348 -15.81 -13.71 23.93
N GLU A 349 -16.89 -14.01 23.21
CA GLU A 349 -16.99 -15.17 22.32
C GLU A 349 -16.38 -14.93 20.94
N ALA A 350 -16.10 -13.65 20.59
CA ALA A 350 -15.58 -13.33 19.28
C ALA A 350 -14.07 -13.57 19.18
N SER A 351 -13.64 -14.18 18.08
CA SER A 351 -12.23 -14.28 17.73
C SER A 351 -11.78 -12.93 17.15
N VAL A 352 -11.00 -12.17 17.93
CA VAL A 352 -10.54 -10.81 17.60
C VAL A 352 -9.07 -10.84 17.22
N ALA A 353 -8.72 -10.24 16.06
CA ALA A 353 -7.36 -9.97 15.66
C ALA A 353 -7.14 -8.45 15.51
N ARG A 354 -5.94 -8.01 15.90
CA ARG A 354 -5.48 -6.64 15.70
C ARG A 354 -4.44 -6.61 14.59
N MET A 355 -4.60 -5.67 13.65
CA MET A 355 -3.67 -5.44 12.56
C MET A 355 -3.19 -3.98 12.61
N ASP A 356 -2.02 -3.77 13.17
CA ASP A 356 -1.33 -2.48 13.24
C ASP A 356 0.18 -2.68 13.12
N LEU A 357 0.95 -1.59 13.16
CA LEU A 357 2.40 -1.61 13.04
C LEU A 357 3.09 -2.56 14.03
N ASP A 358 2.55 -2.67 15.26
CA ASP A 358 3.15 -3.49 16.30
C ASP A 358 2.93 -4.98 16.08
N THR A 359 1.76 -5.36 15.55
CA THR A 359 1.40 -6.75 15.27
C THR A 359 1.87 -7.25 13.90
N THR A 360 2.18 -6.32 12.98
CA THR A 360 2.53 -6.62 11.59
C THR A 360 3.98 -6.28 11.22
N ARG A 361 4.89 -6.24 12.19
CA ARG A 361 6.33 -5.91 12.00
C ARG A 361 7.04 -6.80 10.99
N THR A 362 6.56 -8.01 10.77
CA THR A 362 7.09 -8.93 9.77
C THR A 362 6.04 -9.22 8.70
N ARG A 363 6.50 -9.41 7.46
CA ARG A 363 5.62 -9.79 6.35
C ARG A 363 4.81 -11.04 6.64
N SER A 364 5.41 -12.05 7.26
CA SER A 364 4.74 -13.30 7.61
C SER A 364 3.63 -13.10 8.65
N ALA A 365 3.78 -12.17 9.60
CA ALA A 365 2.74 -11.86 10.58
C ALA A 365 1.53 -11.18 9.91
N TYR A 366 1.79 -10.22 9.01
CA TYR A 366 0.75 -9.57 8.21
C TYR A 366 -0.03 -10.58 7.37
N GLU A 367 0.68 -11.39 6.55
CA GLU A 367 0.07 -12.40 5.69
C GLU A 367 -0.76 -13.42 6.49
N LYS A 368 -0.30 -13.80 7.70
CA LYS A 368 -1.03 -14.71 8.57
C LYS A 368 -2.35 -14.10 9.07
N ILE A 369 -2.34 -12.83 9.53
CA ILE A 369 -3.57 -12.17 10.02
C ILE A 369 -4.62 -12.11 8.90
N ILE A 370 -4.20 -11.73 7.70
CA ILE A 370 -5.10 -11.68 6.52
C ILE A 370 -5.63 -13.08 6.19
N ALA A 371 -4.76 -14.08 6.10
CA ALA A 371 -5.16 -15.45 5.79
C ALA A 371 -6.13 -16.04 6.85
N ASP A 372 -5.89 -15.78 8.14
CA ASP A 372 -6.77 -16.22 9.22
C ASP A 372 -8.14 -15.52 9.16
N PHE A 373 -8.18 -14.24 8.74
CA PHE A 373 -9.41 -13.52 8.50
C PHE A 373 -10.14 -14.06 7.26
N GLU A 374 -9.48 -14.22 6.12
CA GLU A 374 -10.06 -14.78 4.89
C GLU A 374 -10.64 -16.20 5.09
N GLN A 375 -10.01 -17.01 5.95
CA GLN A 375 -10.47 -18.36 6.27
C GLN A 375 -11.58 -18.40 7.34
N GLY A 376 -12.04 -17.24 7.83
CA GLY A 376 -13.08 -17.15 8.86
C GLY A 376 -12.63 -17.57 10.26
N LYS A 377 -11.33 -17.78 10.51
CA LYS A 377 -10.78 -18.09 11.85
C LYS A 377 -10.86 -16.88 12.79
N THR A 378 -10.78 -15.68 12.23
CA THR A 378 -10.98 -14.41 12.90
C THR A 378 -12.31 -13.82 12.46
N CYS A 379 -13.21 -13.55 13.37
CA CYS A 379 -14.49 -12.93 13.04
C CYS A 379 -14.45 -11.41 13.14
N LEU A 380 -13.58 -10.84 13.95
CA LEU A 380 -13.47 -9.39 14.10
C LEU A 380 -12.02 -8.96 13.91
N LEU A 381 -11.77 -8.19 12.87
CA LEU A 381 -10.47 -7.59 12.59
C LEU A 381 -10.50 -6.12 12.96
N TYR A 382 -9.62 -5.70 13.86
CA TYR A 382 -9.41 -4.31 14.17
C TYR A 382 -8.14 -3.79 13.48
N THR A 383 -8.25 -2.72 12.73
CA THR A 383 -7.14 -2.15 11.95
C THR A 383 -7.07 -0.63 12.00
N SER A 384 -5.90 -0.10 11.65
CA SER A 384 -5.65 1.33 11.48
C SER A 384 -4.78 1.55 10.25
N ASP A 385 -4.75 2.78 9.69
CA ASP A 385 -3.83 3.17 8.59
C ASP A 385 -2.36 2.91 8.93
N ALA A 386 -2.07 2.73 10.22
CA ALA A 386 -0.73 2.35 10.66
C ALA A 386 -0.25 0.98 10.17
N ALA A 387 -1.15 0.11 9.71
CA ALA A 387 -0.77 -1.13 9.04
C ALA A 387 -0.18 -0.85 7.65
N ASP A 388 -0.57 0.25 7.02
CA ASP A 388 -0.13 0.65 5.68
C ASP A 388 1.27 1.29 5.69
N ASP A 389 1.66 1.94 6.81
CA ASP A 389 2.99 2.56 6.96
C ASP A 389 4.15 1.55 7.13
N LEU A 390 3.85 0.27 7.38
CA LEU A 390 4.88 -0.79 7.41
C LEU A 390 5.56 -1.02 6.06
N ILE A 391 4.95 -0.50 5.02
CA ILE A 391 5.38 -0.71 3.65
C ILE A 391 6.16 0.51 3.14
N GLY A 392 6.23 1.59 3.89
CA GLY A 392 6.69 2.92 3.47
C GLY A 392 7.98 3.45 4.10
N VAL A 393 8.79 2.63 4.81
CA VAL A 393 10.11 3.06 5.30
C VAL A 393 11.21 2.20 4.72
#